data_a65566edb2350a6a887d1f4c683eee64
#
_entry.id   a65566edb2350a6a887d1f4c683eee64
#
_cell.length_a   1.000
_cell.length_b   1.000
_cell.length_c   1.000
_cell.angle_alpha   90.00
_cell.angle_beta   90.00
_cell.angle_gamma   90.00
#
_symmetry.space_group_name_H-M   'P 1'
#
loop_
_entity.id
_entity.type
_entity.pdbx_description
1 polymer ?
#
loop_
_entity_poly.entity_id
_entity_poly.type
_entity_poly.pdbx_seq_one_letter_code
_entity_poly.pdbx_strand_id
1 'polypeptide(L)'
;MENIHDNKISGIGNAVCETVLPAVPLQPLKEIERSIQKKYRNELWSPFIRALKEFELVEEGDRIAIAISGGKDSLLLSKLFQELKRASKTNFELVFISMNPGFNDINLQNLKKNLDYLEIPCEIYNDNIFEIAEQIAKDYPCYMCAKMRRGSLYTKATSLGCNKLALGHHFDDVVETTLMSMFYMGKFETMLPRLKSDNFDIELIRPLFYVEEKSIIKWVRNNGILPMNCGCTVAAGKTSSKRRETKELLAQLVKNNPDIKKRIIQSTQNVNLEKILGWKTSEGRFSYLDKL
;
A
#
# COMPACT_ATOMS: atom_id res chain seq x y z
N MET A 1 -22.09 15.22 25.06
CA MET A 1 -22.60 13.85 24.79
C MET A 1 -22.26 13.50 23.34
N GLU A 2 -20.99 13.41 23.03
CA GLU A 2 -20.54 13.24 21.64
C GLU A 2 -19.32 12.34 21.63
N ASN A 3 -19.28 11.42 20.65
CA ASN A 3 -18.12 10.65 20.24
C ASN A 3 -17.76 9.34 20.94
N ILE A 4 -18.64 8.73 21.73
CA ILE A 4 -18.43 7.35 22.20
C ILE A 4 -18.86 6.30 21.15
N HIS A 5 -19.70 6.68 20.16
CA HIS A 5 -20.18 5.73 19.15
C HIS A 5 -19.21 5.46 18.01
N ASP A 6 -18.39 6.45 17.62
CA ASP A 6 -17.47 6.31 16.48
C ASP A 6 -16.27 5.40 16.74
N ASN A 7 -15.75 5.40 17.97
CA ASN A 7 -14.60 4.55 18.35
C ASN A 7 -14.94 3.04 18.48
N LYS A 8 -16.20 2.68 18.63
CA LYS A 8 -16.64 1.28 18.72
C LYS A 8 -16.83 0.61 17.35
N ILE A 9 -17.05 1.38 16.30
CA ILE A 9 -17.35 0.85 14.96
C ILE A 9 -16.07 0.57 14.17
N SER A 10 -14.98 1.32 14.40
CA SER A 10 -13.75 1.25 13.59
C SER A 10 -12.56 0.55 14.25
N GLY A 11 -12.72 -0.02 15.45
CA GLY A 11 -11.59 -0.48 16.25
C GLY A 11 -10.79 0.71 16.79
N ILE A 12 -9.62 0.46 17.34
CA ILE A 12 -8.77 1.51 17.94
C ILE A 12 -8.33 2.49 16.85
N GLY A 13 -9.04 3.60 16.76
CA GLY A 13 -8.70 4.71 15.88
C GLY A 13 -7.45 5.42 16.41
N ASN A 14 -6.50 5.67 15.52
CA ASN A 14 -5.32 6.47 15.79
C ASN A 14 -5.58 7.93 15.39
N ALA A 15 -5.12 8.86 16.18
CA ALA A 15 -5.04 10.28 15.80
C ALA A 15 -4.18 10.55 14.55
N VAL A 16 -3.51 9.54 14.01
CA VAL A 16 -2.59 9.61 12.87
C VAL A 16 -3.18 9.02 11.58
N CYS A 17 -4.13 8.08 11.67
CA CYS A 17 -4.83 7.55 10.50
C CYS A 17 -6.23 8.14 10.46
N GLU A 18 -6.50 8.94 9.44
CA GLU A 18 -7.83 9.48 9.19
C GLU A 18 -8.83 8.32 9.01
N THR A 19 -9.83 8.25 9.88
CA THR A 19 -10.88 7.23 9.80
C THR A 19 -11.73 7.51 8.56
N VAL A 20 -11.71 6.59 7.61
CA VAL A 20 -12.54 6.71 6.41
C VAL A 20 -13.93 6.17 6.70
N LEU A 21 -14.86 7.07 7.00
CA LEU A 21 -16.26 6.71 7.20
C LEU A 21 -17.01 6.67 5.87
N PRO A 22 -17.95 5.71 5.70
CA PRO A 22 -18.85 5.66 4.55
C PRO A 22 -19.69 6.94 4.44
N ALA A 23 -19.89 7.42 3.21
CA ALA A 23 -20.78 8.56 2.95
C ALA A 23 -22.21 8.12 2.60
N VAL A 24 -22.39 6.84 2.28
CA VAL A 24 -23.64 6.23 1.85
C VAL A 24 -23.77 4.82 2.47
N PRO A 25 -24.98 4.23 2.51
CA PRO A 25 -25.12 2.81 2.84
C PRO A 25 -24.31 1.92 1.89
N LEU A 26 -23.94 0.73 2.35
CA LEU A 26 -23.18 -0.24 1.56
C LEU A 26 -23.93 -0.57 0.27
N GLN A 27 -23.28 -0.31 -0.86
CA GLN A 27 -23.87 -0.50 -2.19
C GLN A 27 -23.83 -1.97 -2.60
N PRO A 28 -24.73 -2.46 -3.45
CA PRO A 28 -24.68 -3.82 -3.98
C PRO A 28 -23.33 -4.14 -4.65
N LEU A 29 -22.83 -5.35 -4.46
CA LEU A 29 -21.50 -5.75 -4.96
C LEU A 29 -21.30 -5.47 -6.45
N LYS A 30 -22.31 -5.77 -7.28
CA LYS A 30 -22.27 -5.50 -8.74
C LYS A 30 -22.09 -4.01 -9.05
N GLU A 31 -22.66 -3.12 -8.26
CA GLU A 31 -22.49 -1.67 -8.44
C GLU A 31 -21.10 -1.21 -7.97
N ILE A 32 -20.57 -1.79 -6.90
CA ILE A 32 -19.20 -1.54 -6.43
C ILE A 32 -18.20 -1.92 -7.53
N GLU A 33 -18.31 -3.12 -8.09
CA GLU A 33 -17.45 -3.62 -9.16
C GLU A 33 -17.58 -2.77 -10.44
N ARG A 34 -18.81 -2.53 -10.88
CA ARG A 34 -19.08 -1.68 -12.05
C ARG A 34 -18.51 -0.28 -11.90
N SER A 35 -18.53 0.27 -10.68
CA SER A 35 -18.04 1.62 -10.40
C SER A 35 -16.56 1.79 -10.75
N ILE A 36 -15.74 0.75 -10.56
CA ILE A 36 -14.30 0.76 -10.87
C ILE A 36 -14.06 1.05 -12.35
N GLN A 37 -14.73 0.30 -13.23
CA GLN A 37 -14.50 0.40 -14.68
C GLN A 37 -15.32 1.52 -15.36
N LYS A 38 -16.33 2.06 -14.70
CA LYS A 38 -17.19 3.13 -15.23
C LYS A 38 -16.93 4.47 -14.55
N LYS A 39 -17.49 4.68 -13.34
CA LYS A 39 -17.43 5.95 -12.62
C LYS A 39 -16.00 6.37 -12.26
N TYR A 40 -15.18 5.41 -11.83
CA TYR A 40 -13.79 5.66 -11.39
C TYR A 40 -12.74 5.19 -12.41
N ARG A 41 -13.12 5.01 -13.66
CA ARG A 41 -12.21 4.51 -14.70
C ARG A 41 -10.92 5.32 -14.78
N ASN A 42 -11.01 6.63 -14.85
CA ASN A 42 -9.86 7.52 -15.00
C ASN A 42 -9.05 7.71 -13.71
N GLU A 43 -9.69 7.53 -12.56
CA GLU A 43 -9.08 7.76 -11.25
C GLU A 43 -8.46 6.48 -10.66
N LEU A 44 -8.98 5.28 -11.00
CA LEU A 44 -8.55 4.00 -10.43
C LEU A 44 -8.11 3.01 -11.51
N TRP A 45 -9.00 2.65 -12.45
CA TRP A 45 -8.74 1.58 -13.41
C TRP A 45 -7.62 1.92 -14.38
N SER A 46 -7.68 3.07 -15.03
CA SER A 46 -6.66 3.47 -16.02
C SER A 46 -5.26 3.65 -15.41
N PRO A 47 -5.08 4.30 -14.23
CA PRO A 47 -3.80 4.35 -13.55
C PRO A 47 -3.27 2.99 -13.11
N PHE A 48 -4.15 2.08 -12.63
CA PHE A 48 -3.79 0.71 -12.30
C PHE A 48 -3.29 -0.05 -13.55
N ILE A 49 -4.03 -0.04 -14.66
CA ILE A 49 -3.62 -0.68 -15.91
C ILE A 49 -2.33 -0.06 -16.47
N ARG A 50 -2.17 1.25 -16.34
CA ARG A 50 -0.93 1.93 -16.72
C ARG A 50 0.27 1.38 -15.94
N ALA A 51 0.16 1.26 -14.61
CA ALA A 51 1.24 0.74 -13.78
C ALA A 51 1.59 -0.72 -14.16
N LEU A 52 0.58 -1.55 -14.40
CA LEU A 52 0.80 -2.95 -14.81
C LEU A 52 1.60 -3.04 -16.11
N LYS A 53 1.28 -2.20 -17.11
CA LYS A 53 1.93 -2.21 -18.42
C LYS A 53 3.31 -1.57 -18.39
N GLU A 54 3.43 -0.40 -17.78
CA GLU A 54 4.67 0.38 -17.77
C GLU A 54 5.80 -0.31 -17.01
N PHE A 55 5.44 -1.03 -15.93
CA PHE A 55 6.40 -1.72 -15.07
C PHE A 55 6.39 -3.25 -15.21
N GLU A 56 5.66 -3.79 -16.18
CA GLU A 56 5.57 -5.22 -16.45
C GLU A 56 5.23 -6.04 -15.20
N LEU A 57 4.20 -5.58 -14.43
CA LEU A 57 3.90 -6.14 -13.13
C LEU A 57 3.16 -7.48 -13.19
N VAL A 58 2.51 -7.80 -14.31
CA VAL A 58 1.77 -9.07 -14.52
C VAL A 58 2.16 -9.66 -15.86
N GLU A 59 2.58 -10.91 -15.81
CA GLU A 59 3.05 -11.69 -16.96
C GLU A 59 2.25 -13.00 -17.09
N GLU A 60 2.39 -13.66 -18.24
CA GLU A 60 1.76 -14.96 -18.49
C GLU A 60 2.33 -16.01 -17.52
N GLY A 61 1.45 -16.79 -16.91
CA GLY A 61 1.82 -17.85 -15.97
C GLY A 61 2.09 -17.36 -14.54
N ASP A 62 1.98 -16.07 -14.25
CA ASP A 62 2.16 -15.55 -12.88
C ASP A 62 1.16 -16.16 -11.90
N ARG A 63 1.63 -16.45 -10.68
CA ARG A 63 0.82 -16.73 -9.51
C ARG A 63 1.05 -15.64 -8.46
N ILE A 64 0.07 -14.74 -8.32
CA ILE A 64 0.22 -13.48 -7.59
C ILE A 64 -0.50 -13.56 -6.26
N ALA A 65 0.25 -13.41 -5.16
CA ALA A 65 -0.33 -13.21 -3.83
C ALA A 65 -0.75 -11.75 -3.65
N ILE A 66 -1.99 -11.49 -3.29
CA ILE A 66 -2.51 -10.16 -2.95
C ILE A 66 -2.54 -10.05 -1.42
N ALA A 67 -1.71 -9.17 -0.86
CA ALA A 67 -1.66 -8.95 0.58
C ALA A 67 -2.80 -8.04 1.04
N ILE A 68 -3.65 -8.55 1.92
CA ILE A 68 -4.81 -7.83 2.43
C ILE A 68 -4.58 -7.47 3.90
N SER A 69 -4.57 -6.16 4.17
CA SER A 69 -4.49 -5.61 5.54
C SER A 69 -5.86 -5.27 6.12
N GLY A 70 -6.93 -5.35 5.32
CA GLY A 70 -8.27 -4.88 5.67
C GLY A 70 -8.47 -3.37 5.49
N GLY A 71 -7.41 -2.61 5.22
CA GLY A 71 -7.49 -1.18 4.90
C GLY A 71 -8.01 -0.92 3.49
N LYS A 72 -8.42 0.32 3.25
CA LYS A 72 -9.03 0.80 2.00
C LYS A 72 -8.23 0.42 0.73
N ASP A 73 -6.91 0.50 0.82
CA ASP A 73 -6.01 0.32 -0.33
C ASP A 73 -5.93 -1.16 -0.73
N SER A 74 -5.84 -2.05 0.25
CA SER A 74 -5.78 -3.50 0.01
C SER A 74 -7.12 -4.07 -0.47
N LEU A 75 -8.26 -3.53 0.00
CA LEU A 75 -9.58 -3.92 -0.49
C LEU A 75 -9.77 -3.48 -1.95
N LEU A 76 -9.39 -2.24 -2.29
CA LEU A 76 -9.42 -1.78 -3.68
C LEU A 76 -8.51 -2.61 -4.56
N LEU A 77 -7.26 -2.86 -4.14
CA LEU A 77 -6.30 -3.67 -4.88
C LEU A 77 -6.87 -5.05 -5.22
N SER A 78 -7.52 -5.70 -4.24
CA SER A 78 -8.15 -7.01 -4.43
C SER A 78 -9.24 -6.95 -5.50
N LYS A 79 -10.12 -5.96 -5.45
CA LYS A 79 -11.18 -5.78 -6.44
C LYS A 79 -10.64 -5.45 -7.84
N LEU A 80 -9.59 -4.63 -7.93
CA LEU A 80 -8.93 -4.33 -9.21
C LEU A 80 -8.34 -5.59 -9.85
N PHE A 81 -7.71 -6.46 -9.07
CA PHE A 81 -7.19 -7.73 -9.58
C PHE A 81 -8.28 -8.72 -9.96
N GLN A 82 -9.39 -8.79 -9.22
CA GLN A 82 -10.54 -9.60 -9.63
C GLN A 82 -11.12 -9.11 -10.96
N GLU A 83 -11.27 -7.79 -11.14
CA GLU A 83 -11.71 -7.20 -12.40
C GLU A 83 -10.69 -7.44 -13.54
N LEU A 84 -9.40 -7.33 -13.24
CA LEU A 84 -8.34 -7.65 -14.20
C LEU A 84 -8.42 -9.11 -14.67
N LYS A 85 -8.60 -10.04 -13.74
CA LYS A 85 -8.70 -11.48 -14.06
C LYS A 85 -9.90 -11.78 -14.97
N ARG A 86 -11.02 -11.07 -14.77
CA ARG A 86 -12.21 -11.20 -15.65
C ARG A 86 -12.01 -10.60 -17.03
N ALA A 87 -11.24 -9.51 -17.15
CA ALA A 87 -11.09 -8.73 -18.38
C ALA A 87 -9.85 -9.07 -19.19
N SER A 88 -8.83 -9.67 -18.57
CA SER A 88 -7.54 -9.96 -19.20
C SER A 88 -7.57 -11.24 -20.05
N LYS A 89 -6.81 -11.21 -21.15
CA LYS A 89 -6.47 -12.40 -21.92
C LYS A 89 -5.22 -13.11 -21.38
N THR A 90 -4.39 -12.41 -20.62
CA THR A 90 -3.21 -12.97 -19.94
C THR A 90 -3.66 -13.97 -18.89
N ASN A 91 -3.13 -15.17 -18.93
CA ASN A 91 -3.43 -16.17 -17.93
C ASN A 91 -2.48 -16.03 -16.74
N PHE A 92 -3.03 -15.75 -15.56
CA PHE A 92 -2.32 -15.68 -14.27
C PHE A 92 -3.27 -16.13 -13.15
N GLU A 93 -2.72 -16.52 -12.02
CA GLU A 93 -3.49 -16.94 -10.86
C GLU A 93 -3.45 -15.89 -9.76
N LEU A 94 -4.52 -15.81 -8.95
CA LEU A 94 -4.64 -14.93 -7.81
C LEU A 94 -4.79 -15.74 -6.54
N VAL A 95 -4.00 -15.40 -5.53
CA VAL A 95 -4.11 -15.91 -4.17
C VAL A 95 -4.25 -14.72 -3.23
N PHE A 96 -5.31 -14.69 -2.42
CA PHE A 96 -5.55 -13.60 -1.48
C PHE A 96 -5.14 -14.05 -0.08
N ILE A 97 -4.22 -13.30 0.53
CA ILE A 97 -3.70 -13.63 1.86
C ILE A 97 -3.83 -12.45 2.82
N SER A 98 -4.22 -12.72 4.04
CA SER A 98 -4.27 -11.74 5.11
C SER A 98 -3.56 -12.27 6.34
N MET A 99 -2.55 -11.55 6.78
CA MET A 99 -1.87 -11.85 8.02
C MET A 99 -2.60 -11.18 9.18
N ASN A 100 -2.99 -11.97 10.17
CA ASN A 100 -3.48 -11.46 11.45
C ASN A 100 -2.29 -11.35 12.44
N PRO A 101 -1.77 -10.14 12.67
CA PRO A 101 -0.62 -9.95 13.58
C PRO A 101 -1.01 -9.84 15.05
N GLY A 102 -2.26 -10.16 15.40
CA GLY A 102 -2.87 -9.96 16.71
C GLY A 102 -3.96 -8.89 16.69
N PHE A 103 -4.81 -8.87 15.67
CA PHE A 103 -5.95 -7.94 15.61
C PHE A 103 -6.92 -8.19 16.77
N ASN A 104 -7.52 -7.12 17.29
CA ASN A 104 -8.66 -7.26 18.17
C ASN A 104 -9.88 -7.86 17.44
N ASP A 105 -10.84 -8.40 18.20
CA ASP A 105 -12.02 -9.08 17.64
C ASP A 105 -12.85 -8.18 16.71
N ILE A 106 -12.96 -6.89 17.01
CA ILE A 106 -13.72 -5.92 16.21
C ILE A 106 -13.08 -5.78 14.83
N ASN A 107 -11.77 -5.59 14.78
CA ASN A 107 -11.02 -5.46 13.54
C ASN A 107 -11.06 -6.75 12.71
N LEU A 108 -10.89 -7.90 13.36
CA LEU A 108 -10.94 -9.19 12.69
C LEU A 108 -12.34 -9.49 12.11
N GLN A 109 -13.40 -9.17 12.86
CA GLN A 109 -14.77 -9.29 12.38
C GLN A 109 -15.06 -8.34 11.21
N ASN A 110 -14.58 -7.09 11.28
CA ASN A 110 -14.74 -6.12 10.19
C ASN A 110 -14.00 -6.57 8.92
N LEU A 111 -12.78 -7.09 9.07
CA LEU A 111 -12.03 -7.70 7.96
C LEU A 111 -12.85 -8.81 7.30
N LYS A 112 -13.32 -9.80 8.08
CA LYS A 112 -14.11 -10.93 7.59
C LYS A 112 -15.38 -10.46 6.87
N LYS A 113 -16.15 -9.55 7.48
CA LYS A 113 -17.35 -8.97 6.85
C LYS A 113 -17.08 -8.33 5.50
N ASN A 114 -15.99 -7.55 5.38
CA ASN A 114 -15.61 -6.94 4.11
C ASN A 114 -15.17 -7.98 3.07
N LEU A 115 -14.41 -8.99 3.48
CA LEU A 115 -13.98 -10.07 2.58
C LEU A 115 -15.16 -10.87 2.04
N ASP A 116 -16.07 -11.26 2.92
CA ASP A 116 -17.27 -12.02 2.57
C ASP A 116 -18.18 -11.20 1.64
N TYR A 117 -18.46 -9.94 2.00
CA TYR A 117 -19.32 -9.07 1.20
C TYR A 117 -18.74 -8.75 -0.18
N LEU A 118 -17.44 -8.51 -0.26
CA LEU A 118 -16.73 -8.21 -1.50
C LEU A 118 -16.37 -9.46 -2.30
N GLU A 119 -16.76 -10.65 -1.82
CA GLU A 119 -16.43 -11.95 -2.44
C GLU A 119 -14.93 -12.08 -2.72
N ILE A 120 -14.10 -11.78 -1.73
CA ILE A 120 -12.64 -11.94 -1.81
C ILE A 120 -12.26 -13.24 -1.09
N PRO A 121 -11.87 -14.31 -1.81
CA PRO A 121 -11.53 -15.61 -1.22
C PRO A 121 -10.17 -15.57 -0.54
N CYS A 122 -10.12 -15.01 0.67
CA CYS A 122 -8.88 -14.69 1.39
C CYS A 122 -8.55 -15.73 2.45
N GLU A 123 -7.34 -16.27 2.42
CA GLU A 123 -6.79 -17.05 3.52
C GLU A 123 -6.26 -16.13 4.61
N ILE A 124 -6.88 -16.17 5.80
CA ILE A 124 -6.41 -15.45 6.98
C ILE A 124 -5.55 -16.39 7.82
N TYR A 125 -4.29 -16.02 8.06
CA TYR A 125 -3.37 -16.77 8.90
C TYR A 125 -2.86 -15.93 10.06
N ASN A 126 -2.61 -16.58 11.19
CA ASN A 126 -2.12 -15.92 12.40
C ASN A 126 -0.60 -15.87 12.43
N ASP A 127 -0.06 -14.74 12.89
CA ASP A 127 1.36 -14.58 13.17
C ASP A 127 1.53 -13.58 14.33
N ASN A 128 2.13 -14.00 15.42
CA ASN A 128 2.21 -13.23 16.68
C ASN A 128 3.25 -12.07 16.61
N ILE A 129 3.24 -11.34 15.52
CA ILE A 129 4.24 -10.29 15.26
C ILE A 129 4.15 -9.13 16.25
N PHE A 130 2.94 -8.74 16.67
CA PHE A 130 2.80 -7.62 17.61
C PHE A 130 3.46 -7.94 18.95
N GLU A 131 3.22 -9.13 19.47
CA GLU A 131 3.79 -9.61 20.73
C GLU A 131 5.31 -9.71 20.64
N ILE A 132 5.83 -10.31 19.57
CA ILE A 132 7.28 -10.48 19.35
C ILE A 132 7.97 -9.12 19.14
N ALA A 133 7.39 -8.21 18.35
CA ALA A 133 7.98 -6.90 18.09
C ALA A 133 8.05 -6.02 19.35
N GLU A 134 7.07 -6.14 20.25
CA GLU A 134 7.04 -5.43 21.53
C GLU A 134 8.12 -5.95 22.49
N GLN A 135 8.38 -7.25 22.49
CA GLN A 135 9.41 -7.87 23.33
C GLN A 135 10.84 -7.56 22.87
N ILE A 136 11.10 -7.58 21.54
CA ILE A 136 12.46 -7.50 20.98
C ILE A 136 12.91 -6.05 20.74
N ALA A 137 12.02 -5.15 20.36
CA ALA A 137 12.36 -3.83 19.86
C ALA A 137 11.75 -2.68 20.66
N LYS A 138 12.19 -2.51 21.91
CA LYS A 138 11.70 -1.45 22.82
C LYS A 138 11.84 -0.04 22.21
N ASP A 139 12.91 0.22 21.45
CA ASP A 139 13.21 1.55 20.91
C ASP A 139 12.59 1.82 19.53
N TYR A 140 12.45 0.77 18.68
CA TYR A 140 11.95 0.91 17.30
C TYR A 140 10.93 -0.18 16.94
N PRO A 141 9.84 -0.35 17.70
CA PRO A 141 8.88 -1.45 17.49
C PRO A 141 8.22 -1.38 16.12
N CYS A 142 7.93 -0.20 15.58
CA CYS A 142 7.30 -0.03 14.27
C CYS A 142 8.18 -0.49 13.11
N TYR A 143 9.48 -0.25 13.17
CA TYR A 143 10.42 -0.70 12.13
C TYR A 143 10.53 -2.22 12.11
N MET A 144 10.72 -2.84 13.28
CA MET A 144 10.81 -4.29 13.40
C MET A 144 9.50 -4.97 13.00
N CYS A 145 8.37 -4.45 13.47
CA CYS A 145 7.05 -4.93 13.07
C CYS A 145 6.88 -4.91 11.54
N ALA A 146 7.23 -3.81 10.89
CA ALA A 146 7.12 -3.70 9.43
C ALA A 146 8.03 -4.72 8.70
N LYS A 147 9.26 -4.93 9.21
CA LYS A 147 10.21 -5.90 8.66
C LYS A 147 9.71 -7.33 8.82
N MET A 148 9.25 -7.70 10.02
CA MET A 148 8.72 -9.03 10.32
C MET A 148 7.46 -9.32 9.51
N ARG A 149 6.51 -8.36 9.44
CA ARG A 149 5.29 -8.49 8.61
C ARG A 149 5.61 -8.77 7.16
N ARG A 150 6.62 -8.09 6.61
CA ARG A 150 7.05 -8.33 5.23
C ARG A 150 7.66 -9.72 5.06
N GLY A 151 8.53 -10.15 5.98
CA GLY A 151 9.10 -11.49 5.97
C GLY A 151 8.02 -12.59 6.03
N SER A 152 7.06 -12.46 6.95
CA SER A 152 5.93 -13.38 7.06
C SER A 152 5.09 -13.46 5.78
N LEU A 153 4.77 -12.31 5.17
CA LEU A 153 4.04 -12.28 3.88
C LEU A 153 4.83 -12.96 2.76
N TYR A 154 6.15 -12.76 2.68
CA TYR A 154 6.98 -13.44 1.69
C TYR A 154 6.98 -14.95 1.91
N THR A 155 7.23 -15.41 3.14
CA THR A 155 7.21 -16.84 3.49
C THR A 155 5.87 -17.48 3.12
N LYS A 156 4.76 -16.84 3.49
CA LYS A 156 3.41 -17.35 3.18
C LYS A 156 3.15 -17.40 1.67
N ALA A 157 3.44 -16.33 0.94
CA ALA A 157 3.25 -16.27 -0.51
C ALA A 157 4.08 -17.35 -1.23
N THR A 158 5.35 -17.49 -0.86
CA THR A 158 6.25 -18.53 -1.43
C THR A 158 5.74 -19.94 -1.11
N SER A 159 5.27 -20.21 0.12
CA SER A 159 4.71 -21.52 0.49
C SER A 159 3.46 -21.90 -0.29
N LEU A 160 2.74 -20.90 -0.84
CA LEU A 160 1.59 -21.09 -1.72
C LEU A 160 1.97 -21.13 -3.21
N GLY A 161 3.27 -21.19 -3.52
CA GLY A 161 3.78 -21.25 -4.89
C GLY A 161 3.64 -19.95 -5.67
N CYS A 162 3.48 -18.80 -4.99
CA CYS A 162 3.38 -17.52 -5.66
C CYS A 162 4.78 -16.99 -6.02
N ASN A 163 4.93 -16.47 -7.24
CA ASN A 163 6.15 -15.81 -7.71
C ASN A 163 6.09 -14.28 -7.57
N LYS A 164 4.91 -13.71 -7.31
CA LYS A 164 4.71 -12.28 -7.06
C LYS A 164 3.87 -12.01 -5.82
N LEU A 165 4.21 -10.93 -5.09
CA LEU A 165 3.46 -10.41 -3.94
C LEU A 165 3.04 -8.97 -4.22
N ALA A 166 1.73 -8.74 -4.35
CA ALA A 166 1.16 -7.42 -4.59
C ALA A 166 0.81 -6.72 -3.27
N LEU A 167 1.30 -5.50 -3.10
CA LEU A 167 1.02 -4.63 -1.96
C LEU A 167 0.24 -3.39 -2.38
N GLY A 168 -0.66 -2.93 -1.51
CA GLY A 168 -1.55 -1.78 -1.73
C GLY A 168 -0.90 -0.41 -1.55
N HIS A 169 0.41 -0.27 -1.78
CA HIS A 169 1.05 1.05 -1.76
C HIS A 169 0.62 1.87 -2.98
N HIS A 170 0.18 3.09 -2.73
CA HIS A 170 -0.39 3.98 -3.73
C HIS A 170 0.54 5.17 -4.03
N PHE A 171 0.15 6.04 -4.98
CA PHE A 171 0.96 7.17 -5.47
C PHE A 171 1.48 8.08 -4.34
N ASP A 172 0.62 8.39 -3.36
CA ASP A 172 1.01 9.28 -2.25
C ASP A 172 2.08 8.62 -1.35
N ASP A 173 2.02 7.29 -1.13
CA ASP A 173 3.07 6.55 -0.40
C ASP A 173 4.43 6.65 -1.10
N VAL A 174 4.43 6.58 -2.43
CA VAL A 174 5.65 6.69 -3.25
C VAL A 174 6.26 8.09 -3.09
N VAL A 175 5.43 9.14 -3.22
CA VAL A 175 5.85 10.54 -3.06
C VAL A 175 6.39 10.79 -1.65
N GLU A 176 5.65 10.39 -0.61
CA GLU A 176 6.06 10.53 0.79
C GLU A 176 7.39 9.82 1.05
N THR A 177 7.54 8.58 0.57
CA THR A 177 8.78 7.80 0.76
C THR A 177 9.96 8.47 0.07
N THR A 178 9.78 9.01 -1.13
CA THR A 178 10.83 9.75 -1.85
C THR A 178 11.30 10.96 -1.05
N LEU A 179 10.37 11.77 -0.56
CA LEU A 179 10.74 12.95 0.26
C LEU A 179 11.36 12.56 1.59
N MET A 180 10.84 11.52 2.25
CA MET A 180 11.42 11.01 3.50
C MET A 180 12.86 10.51 3.29
N SER A 181 13.16 9.84 2.19
CA SER A 181 14.52 9.43 1.84
C SER A 181 15.45 10.63 1.66
N MET A 182 14.99 11.68 0.99
CA MET A 182 15.76 12.91 0.78
C MET A 182 15.99 13.66 2.10
N PHE A 183 14.94 13.92 2.88
CA PHE A 183 14.99 14.83 4.02
C PHE A 183 15.61 14.21 5.29
N TYR A 184 15.36 12.92 5.51
CA TYR A 184 15.77 12.27 6.77
C TYR A 184 16.85 11.22 6.60
N MET A 185 17.09 10.72 5.38
CA MET A 185 18.12 9.71 5.12
C MET A 185 19.27 10.24 4.25
N GLY A 186 19.15 11.45 3.68
CA GLY A 186 20.14 12.02 2.76
C GLY A 186 20.34 11.19 1.49
N LYS A 187 19.29 10.51 1.02
CA LYS A 187 19.33 9.64 -0.15
C LYS A 187 18.31 10.06 -1.17
N PHE A 188 18.69 10.10 -2.44
CA PHE A 188 17.76 10.26 -3.55
C PHE A 188 17.33 8.89 -4.07
N GLU A 189 16.33 8.33 -3.46
CA GLU A 189 15.74 7.02 -3.81
C GLU A 189 14.22 7.03 -3.60
N THR A 190 13.51 6.18 -4.33
CA THR A 190 12.06 6.07 -4.28
C THR A 190 11.61 4.62 -4.02
N MET A 191 10.31 4.45 -3.81
CA MET A 191 9.68 3.14 -3.70
C MET A 191 9.46 2.56 -5.10
N LEU A 192 10.24 1.55 -5.48
CA LEU A 192 10.13 0.94 -6.81
C LEU A 192 8.80 0.19 -6.98
N PRO A 193 8.16 0.27 -8.17
CA PRO A 193 6.92 -0.43 -8.46
C PRO A 193 7.08 -1.95 -8.57
N ARG A 194 8.26 -2.43 -8.95
CA ARG A 194 8.66 -3.85 -9.00
C ARG A 194 10.01 -4.02 -8.32
N LEU A 195 10.14 -4.99 -7.43
CA LEU A 195 11.36 -5.23 -6.67
C LEU A 195 11.53 -6.72 -6.42
N LYS A 196 12.63 -7.31 -6.88
CA LYS A 196 13.00 -8.68 -6.55
C LYS A 196 13.46 -8.75 -5.08
N SER A 197 13.04 -9.77 -4.36
CA SER A 197 13.49 -9.98 -2.99
C SER A 197 14.88 -10.60 -2.98
N ASP A 198 15.76 -10.11 -2.10
CA ASP A 198 17.12 -10.66 -1.95
C ASP A 198 17.15 -12.04 -1.26
N ASN A 199 16.14 -12.33 -0.42
CA ASN A 199 16.10 -13.51 0.46
C ASN A 199 15.02 -14.53 0.10
N PHE A 200 14.13 -14.21 -0.84
CA PHE A 200 13.02 -15.06 -1.25
C PHE A 200 12.92 -15.06 -2.76
N ASP A 201 12.57 -16.19 -3.35
CA ASP A 201 12.31 -16.27 -4.79
C ASP A 201 10.92 -15.75 -5.11
N ILE A 202 10.73 -14.47 -4.92
CA ILE A 202 9.47 -13.75 -5.13
C ILE A 202 9.73 -12.29 -5.47
N GLU A 203 8.91 -11.73 -6.35
CA GLU A 203 8.92 -10.30 -6.66
C GLU A 203 7.82 -9.57 -5.92
N LEU A 204 8.15 -8.43 -5.34
CA LEU A 204 7.19 -7.49 -4.77
C LEU A 204 6.72 -6.52 -5.84
N ILE A 205 5.40 -6.38 -6.00
CA ILE A 205 4.80 -5.46 -6.96
C ILE A 205 3.86 -4.46 -6.27
N ARG A 206 3.75 -3.25 -6.85
CA ARG A 206 2.91 -2.15 -6.34
C ARG A 206 2.00 -1.61 -7.44
N PRO A 207 0.90 -2.31 -7.73
CA PRO A 207 0.03 -1.96 -8.86
C PRO A 207 -0.73 -0.63 -8.70
N LEU A 208 -0.87 -0.12 -7.47
CA LEU A 208 -1.48 1.19 -7.20
C LEU A 208 -0.50 2.37 -7.34
N PHE A 209 0.68 2.17 -7.91
CA PHE A 209 1.76 3.16 -8.03
C PHE A 209 1.31 4.52 -8.59
N TYR A 210 0.33 4.55 -9.49
CA TYR A 210 -0.23 5.76 -10.09
C TYR A 210 -1.60 6.16 -9.55
N VAL A 211 -2.16 5.40 -8.60
CA VAL A 211 -3.48 5.67 -8.01
C VAL A 211 -3.33 6.61 -6.81
N GLU A 212 -3.99 7.77 -6.85
CA GLU A 212 -3.96 8.73 -5.75
C GLU A 212 -4.83 8.30 -4.57
N GLU A 213 -4.38 8.52 -3.33
CA GLU A 213 -5.09 8.17 -2.09
C GLU A 213 -6.50 8.77 -2.04
N LYS A 214 -6.66 10.03 -2.48
CA LYS A 214 -7.97 10.71 -2.51
C LYS A 214 -9.02 9.96 -3.35
N SER A 215 -8.59 9.31 -4.43
CA SER A 215 -9.47 8.53 -5.31
C SER A 215 -9.91 7.22 -4.64
N ILE A 216 -9.01 6.58 -3.89
CA ILE A 216 -9.31 5.39 -3.09
C ILE A 216 -10.33 5.74 -1.99
N ILE A 217 -10.08 6.82 -1.24
CA ILE A 217 -11.00 7.31 -0.20
C ILE A 217 -12.38 7.60 -0.79
N LYS A 218 -12.44 8.29 -1.93
CA LYS A 218 -13.69 8.61 -2.62
C LYS A 218 -14.46 7.35 -3.04
N TRP A 219 -13.76 6.34 -3.56
CA TRP A 219 -14.36 5.06 -3.96
C TRP A 219 -14.94 4.33 -2.75
N VAL A 220 -14.18 4.18 -1.66
CA VAL A 220 -14.61 3.50 -0.44
C VAL A 220 -15.84 4.19 0.17
N ARG A 221 -15.78 5.52 0.34
CA ARG A 221 -16.88 6.31 0.94
C ARG A 221 -18.16 6.23 0.13
N ASN A 222 -18.07 6.37 -1.19
CA ASN A 222 -19.22 6.41 -2.08
C ASN A 222 -19.80 5.02 -2.42
N ASN A 223 -19.13 3.95 -1.99
CA ASN A 223 -19.66 2.58 -2.07
C ASN A 223 -20.11 2.04 -0.70
N GLY A 224 -20.03 2.84 0.35
CA GLY A 224 -20.47 2.43 1.69
C GLY A 224 -19.56 1.40 2.37
N ILE A 225 -18.33 1.23 1.88
CA ILE A 225 -17.37 0.27 2.45
C ILE A 225 -16.76 0.88 3.71
N LEU A 226 -16.75 0.13 4.82
CA LEU A 226 -16.06 0.51 6.06
C LEU A 226 -14.73 -0.24 6.15
N PRO A 227 -13.60 0.34 5.70
CA PRO A 227 -12.32 -0.32 5.80
C PRO A 227 -11.85 -0.41 7.25
N MET A 228 -10.99 -1.38 7.52
CA MET A 228 -10.33 -1.50 8.81
C MET A 228 -9.32 -0.36 8.99
N ASN A 229 -9.34 0.28 10.14
CA ASN A 229 -8.31 1.22 10.54
C ASN A 229 -7.06 0.49 11.05
N CYS A 230 -5.96 1.23 11.23
CA CYS A 230 -4.72 0.65 11.74
C CYS A 230 -4.98 -0.06 13.08
N GLY A 231 -4.93 -1.40 13.08
CA GLY A 231 -5.24 -2.24 14.23
C GLY A 231 -4.12 -2.34 15.27
N CYS A 232 -3.05 -1.56 15.14
CA CYS A 232 -1.90 -1.60 16.04
C CYS A 232 -2.05 -0.58 17.17
N THR A 233 -2.13 -1.07 18.42
CA THR A 233 -2.18 -0.25 19.63
C THR A 233 -0.90 0.58 19.81
N VAL A 234 0.25 0.05 19.40
CA VAL A 234 1.57 0.72 19.52
C VAL A 234 1.72 1.83 18.49
N ALA A 235 1.18 1.68 17.29
CA ALA A 235 1.18 2.73 16.28
C ALA A 235 0.32 3.94 16.69
N ALA A 236 -0.61 3.75 17.63
CA ALA A 236 -1.46 4.82 18.16
C ALA A 236 -0.68 5.95 18.82
N GLY A 237 0.47 5.66 19.45
CA GLY A 237 1.24 6.66 20.19
C GLY A 237 2.56 7.08 19.56
N LYS A 238 3.12 6.29 18.63
CA LYS A 238 4.51 6.46 18.16
C LYS A 238 4.69 6.47 16.64
N THR A 239 3.62 6.53 15.84
CA THR A 239 3.79 6.60 14.38
C THR A 239 4.58 7.85 14.02
N SER A 240 5.64 7.63 13.27
CA SER A 240 6.71 8.59 13.08
C SER A 240 6.18 10.00 12.79
N SER A 241 6.50 10.95 13.64
CA SER A 241 6.33 12.40 13.43
C SER A 241 6.76 12.79 12.01
N LYS A 242 7.82 12.16 11.48
CA LYS A 242 8.42 12.40 10.17
C LYS A 242 7.47 12.16 8.99
N ARG A 243 6.67 11.07 9.00
CA ARG A 243 5.70 10.84 7.92
C ARG A 243 4.57 11.85 7.96
N ARG A 244 4.11 12.21 9.16
CA ARG A 244 3.09 13.24 9.34
C ARG A 244 3.61 14.60 8.89
N GLU A 245 4.80 14.99 9.32
CA GLU A 245 5.47 16.23 8.89
C GLU A 245 5.60 16.28 7.37
N THR A 246 5.99 15.17 6.73
CA THR A 246 6.08 15.07 5.26
C THR A 246 4.70 15.25 4.59
N LYS A 247 3.65 14.62 5.14
CA LYS A 247 2.27 14.81 4.65
C LYS A 247 1.80 16.26 4.77
N GLU A 248 2.04 16.89 5.91
CA GLU A 248 1.67 18.29 6.17
C GLU A 248 2.40 19.23 5.19
N LEU A 249 3.71 19.04 5.01
CA LEU A 249 4.51 19.79 4.03
C LEU A 249 3.97 19.59 2.60
N LEU A 250 3.72 18.36 2.19
CA LEU A 250 3.13 18.06 0.88
C LEU A 250 1.77 18.74 0.70
N ALA A 251 0.92 18.73 1.71
CA ALA A 251 -0.38 19.39 1.64
C ALA A 251 -0.25 20.90 1.42
N GLN A 252 0.76 21.55 2.03
CA GLN A 252 1.06 22.97 1.80
C GLN A 252 1.58 23.21 0.38
N LEU A 253 2.51 22.39 -0.09
CA LEU A 253 3.08 22.51 -1.43
C LEU A 253 2.04 22.32 -2.54
N VAL A 254 1.12 21.35 -2.36
CA VAL A 254 0.04 21.07 -3.32
C VAL A 254 -0.93 22.25 -3.45
N LYS A 255 -1.19 23.02 -2.38
CA LYS A 255 -2.04 24.23 -2.44
C LYS A 255 -1.50 25.27 -3.42
N ASN A 256 -0.18 25.41 -3.46
CA ASN A 256 0.49 26.39 -4.31
C ASN A 256 0.85 25.82 -5.70
N ASN A 257 1.03 24.52 -5.80
CA ASN A 257 1.40 23.83 -7.04
C ASN A 257 0.73 22.43 -7.09
N PRO A 258 -0.45 22.30 -7.72
CA PRO A 258 -1.20 21.06 -7.79
C PRO A 258 -0.43 19.87 -8.40
N ASP A 259 0.54 20.13 -9.30
CA ASP A 259 1.33 19.11 -9.97
C ASP A 259 2.59 18.69 -9.20
N ILE A 260 2.85 19.25 -8.02
CA ILE A 260 4.11 19.03 -7.29
C ILE A 260 4.40 17.53 -7.03
N LYS A 261 3.39 16.75 -6.69
CA LYS A 261 3.54 15.30 -6.47
C LYS A 261 4.04 14.58 -7.72
N LYS A 262 3.49 14.93 -8.89
CA LYS A 262 3.93 14.36 -10.17
C LYS A 262 5.36 14.74 -10.47
N ARG A 263 5.74 16.00 -10.24
CA ARG A 263 7.11 16.51 -10.46
C ARG A 263 8.13 15.82 -9.56
N ILE A 264 7.76 15.53 -8.30
CA ILE A 264 8.62 14.76 -7.38
C ILE A 264 8.92 13.38 -7.96
N ILE A 265 7.91 12.65 -8.47
CA ILE A 265 8.13 11.33 -9.08
C ILE A 265 8.87 11.45 -10.41
N GLN A 266 8.54 12.41 -11.25
CA GLN A 266 9.26 12.66 -12.48
C GLN A 266 10.75 12.94 -12.25
N SER A 267 11.12 13.60 -11.15
CA SER A 267 12.53 13.85 -10.83
C SER A 267 13.31 12.55 -10.60
N THR A 268 12.67 11.49 -10.08
CA THR A 268 13.31 10.19 -9.92
C THR A 268 13.50 9.43 -11.24
N GLN A 269 12.78 9.81 -12.29
CA GLN A 269 12.90 9.24 -13.64
C GLN A 269 13.83 10.06 -14.56
N ASN A 270 14.17 11.29 -14.15
CA ASN A 270 14.97 12.24 -14.94
C ASN A 270 16.23 12.68 -14.19
N VAL A 271 16.94 11.73 -13.59
CA VAL A 271 18.18 12.02 -12.87
C VAL A 271 19.30 12.31 -13.87
N ASN A 272 19.82 13.54 -13.86
CA ASN A 272 20.99 13.89 -14.65
C ASN A 272 22.25 13.58 -13.85
N LEU A 273 22.91 12.46 -14.16
CA LEU A 273 24.13 12.00 -13.48
C LEU A 273 25.33 12.94 -13.64
N GLU A 274 25.32 13.86 -14.61
CA GLU A 274 26.37 14.86 -14.81
C GLU A 274 26.22 16.07 -13.86
N LYS A 275 25.07 16.21 -13.21
CA LYS A 275 24.74 17.33 -12.33
C LYS A 275 24.45 16.91 -10.90
N ILE A 276 24.94 15.74 -10.48
CA ILE A 276 24.91 15.28 -9.09
C ILE A 276 26.32 14.97 -8.57
N LEU A 277 26.54 15.15 -7.28
CA LEU A 277 27.86 14.99 -6.67
C LEU A 277 28.36 13.53 -6.66
N GLY A 278 27.46 12.56 -6.72
CA GLY A 278 27.79 11.15 -6.76
C GLY A 278 26.55 10.26 -6.79
N TRP A 279 26.76 8.98 -7.13
CA TRP A 279 25.72 7.96 -7.17
C TRP A 279 26.27 6.61 -6.75
N LYS A 280 25.37 5.69 -6.42
CA LYS A 280 25.72 4.32 -6.00
C LYS A 280 24.96 3.31 -6.86
N THR A 281 25.66 2.27 -7.30
CA THR A 281 25.09 1.10 -7.99
C THR A 281 25.51 -0.18 -7.28
N SER A 282 25.14 -1.35 -7.82
CA SER A 282 25.64 -2.65 -7.38
C SER A 282 27.16 -2.80 -7.59
N GLU A 283 27.74 -2.08 -8.56
CA GLU A 283 29.15 -2.09 -8.90
C GLU A 283 30.00 -1.24 -7.96
N GLY A 284 29.40 -0.27 -7.25
CA GLY A 284 30.14 0.57 -6.32
C GLY A 284 29.56 1.97 -6.14
N ARG A 285 30.42 2.84 -5.61
CA ARG A 285 30.14 4.25 -5.39
C ARG A 285 30.94 5.10 -6.35
N PHE A 286 30.30 6.05 -7.01
CA PHE A 286 30.88 6.91 -8.02
C PHE A 286 30.75 8.38 -7.59
N SER A 287 31.69 9.20 -8.04
CA SER A 287 31.74 10.64 -7.83
C SER A 287 31.68 11.38 -9.17
N TYR A 288 31.22 12.63 -9.17
CA TYR A 288 31.30 13.48 -10.36
C TYR A 288 32.76 13.69 -10.81
N LEU A 289 33.73 13.58 -9.89
CA LEU A 289 35.16 13.69 -10.21
C LEU A 289 35.66 12.53 -11.08
N ASP A 290 35.00 11.36 -11.03
CA ASP A 290 35.37 10.21 -11.86
C ASP A 290 35.10 10.44 -13.36
N LYS A 291 34.41 11.54 -13.69
CA LYS A 291 34.08 11.95 -15.07
C LYS A 291 34.91 13.13 -15.59
N LEU A 292 35.76 13.72 -14.75
CA LEU A 292 36.67 14.79 -15.12
C LEU A 292 37.97 14.23 -15.66
#